data_1d14e0af8ee06bcb864b49e816b47c5d
#
_entry.id   1d14e0af8ee06bcb864b49e816b47c5d
#
_cell.length_a   1.000
_cell.length_b   1.000
_cell.length_c   1.000
_cell.angle_alpha   90.00
_cell.angle_beta   90.00
_cell.angle_gamma   90.00
#
_symmetry.space_group_name_H-M   'P 1'
#
loop_
_entity.id
_entity.type
_entity.pdbx_description
1 polymer ?
#
loop_
_entity_poly.entity_id
_entity_poly.type
_entity_poly.pdbx_seq_one_letter_code
_entity_poly.pdbx_strand_id
1 'polypeptide(L)'
;MIYEMRIYRCVPGRLPALLQRFEKVTLDLWKKLGIRQAGFWTTLIGDSNHELTYLLAWDSLAEREKKWTAFMSDPQWISARAESERDGAIIQNAAFSEVK
;
A
#
# COMPACT_ATOMS: atom_id res chain seq x y z
N MET A 1 -12.82 13.76 -8.36
CA MET A 1 -12.11 12.85 -7.45
C MET A 1 -11.81 11.54 -8.16
N ILE A 2 -10.63 11.02 -7.93
CA ILE A 2 -10.15 9.78 -8.54
C ILE A 2 -9.88 8.78 -7.42
N TYR A 3 -10.28 7.53 -7.64
CA TYR A 3 -9.92 6.44 -6.74
C TYR A 3 -8.92 5.52 -7.45
N GLU A 4 -7.90 5.14 -6.72
CA GLU A 4 -6.90 4.19 -7.20
C GLU A 4 -7.05 2.90 -6.42
N MET A 5 -7.38 1.81 -7.12
CA MET A 5 -7.45 0.48 -6.52
C MET A 5 -6.08 -0.17 -6.63
N ARG A 6 -5.57 -0.61 -5.50
CA ARG A 6 -4.25 -1.26 -5.43
C ARG A 6 -4.44 -2.66 -4.88
N ILE A 7 -3.87 -3.62 -5.59
CA ILE A 7 -3.93 -5.03 -5.19
C ILE A 7 -2.49 -5.52 -5.05
N TYR A 8 -2.14 -5.92 -3.84
CA TYR A 8 -0.84 -6.51 -3.54
C TYR A 8 -1.01 -8.00 -3.31
N ARG A 9 -0.36 -8.80 -4.14
CA ARG A 9 -0.28 -10.24 -3.92
C ARG A 9 1.04 -10.53 -3.22
N CYS A 10 0.95 -11.04 -1.99
CA CYS A 10 2.12 -11.31 -1.18
C CYS A 10 2.73 -12.67 -1.53
N VAL A 11 4.01 -12.81 -1.27
CA VAL A 11 4.66 -14.11 -1.19
C VAL A 11 3.90 -14.93 -0.14
N PRO A 12 3.61 -16.22 -0.37
CA PRO A 12 2.87 -17.04 0.59
C PRO A 12 3.44 -16.94 2.00
N GLY A 13 2.56 -16.67 2.98
CA GLY A 13 2.93 -16.48 4.37
C GLY A 13 3.35 -15.08 4.75
N ARG A 14 3.44 -14.14 3.81
CA ARG A 14 3.93 -12.78 4.10
C ARG A 14 2.83 -11.72 4.24
N LEU A 15 1.56 -12.09 4.07
CA LEU A 15 0.45 -11.15 4.26
C LEU A 15 0.43 -10.54 5.67
N PRO A 16 0.62 -11.31 6.75
CA PRO A 16 0.67 -10.73 8.10
C PRO A 16 1.76 -9.67 8.24
N ALA A 17 2.93 -9.87 7.62
CA ALA A 17 4.02 -8.89 7.65
C ALA A 17 3.64 -7.60 6.92
N LEU A 18 2.91 -7.71 5.79
CA LEU A 18 2.42 -6.55 5.06
C LEU A 18 1.40 -5.76 5.89
N LEU A 19 0.44 -6.45 6.51
CA LEU A 19 -0.57 -5.81 7.34
C LEU A 19 0.06 -5.11 8.54
N GLN A 20 1.07 -5.71 9.15
CA GLN A 20 1.81 -5.11 10.25
C GLN A 20 2.55 -3.86 9.82
N ARG A 21 3.17 -3.87 8.63
CA ARG A 21 3.85 -2.69 8.08
C ARG A 21 2.87 -1.54 7.84
N PHE A 22 1.67 -1.83 7.31
CA PHE A 22 0.63 -0.82 7.16
C PHE A 22 0.21 -0.23 8.50
N GLU A 23 -0.08 -1.09 9.47
CA GLU A 23 -0.53 -0.65 10.79
C GLU A 23 0.50 0.20 11.51
N LYS A 24 1.77 -0.22 11.50
CA LYS A 24 2.81 0.41 12.30
C LYS A 24 3.46 1.62 11.65
N VAL A 25 3.52 1.67 10.31
CA VAL A 25 4.31 2.68 9.61
C VAL A 25 3.53 3.37 8.50
N THR A 26 3.02 2.61 7.54
CA THR A 26 2.48 3.16 6.29
C THR A 26 1.32 4.12 6.52
N LEU A 27 0.34 3.73 7.33
CA LEU A 27 -0.86 4.56 7.56
C LEU A 27 -0.51 5.86 8.27
N ASP A 28 0.42 5.85 9.21
CA ASP A 28 0.85 7.05 9.90
C ASP A 28 1.57 8.02 8.95
N LEU A 29 2.43 7.50 8.09
CA LEU A 29 3.11 8.31 7.07
C LEU A 29 2.14 8.89 6.06
N TRP A 30 1.16 8.11 5.62
CA TRP A 30 0.13 8.61 4.70
C TRP A 30 -0.68 9.73 5.32
N LYS A 31 -1.05 9.59 6.59
CA LYS A 31 -1.75 10.65 7.32
C LYS A 31 -0.92 11.94 7.36
N LYS A 32 0.36 11.82 7.65
CA LYS A 32 1.31 12.94 7.68
C LYS A 32 1.44 13.61 6.32
N LEU A 33 1.49 12.83 5.24
CA LEU A 33 1.69 13.33 3.89
C LEU A 33 0.39 13.70 3.16
N GLY A 34 -0.76 13.49 3.81
CA GLY A 34 -2.05 13.80 3.21
C GLY A 34 -2.53 12.81 2.17
N ILE A 35 -2.04 11.56 2.20
CA ILE A 35 -2.52 10.48 1.35
C ILE A 35 -3.73 9.85 2.02
N ARG A 36 -4.88 9.89 1.34
CA ARG A 36 -6.15 9.43 1.89
C ARG A 36 -6.47 8.03 1.40
N GLN A 37 -6.80 7.13 2.30
CA GLN A 37 -7.28 5.80 1.97
C GLN A 37 -8.80 5.73 2.17
N ALA A 38 -9.46 4.95 1.31
CA ALA A 38 -10.91 4.79 1.31
C ALA A 38 -11.37 3.40 1.74
N GLY A 39 -10.45 2.51 2.08
CA GLY A 39 -10.77 1.19 2.60
C GLY A 39 -9.70 0.16 2.27
N PHE A 40 -9.66 -0.88 3.08
CA PHE A 40 -8.74 -2.02 2.94
C PHE A 40 -9.53 -3.32 3.05
N TRP A 41 -9.16 -4.31 2.23
CA TRP A 41 -9.79 -5.63 2.23
C TRP A 41 -8.74 -6.72 2.09
N THR A 42 -8.94 -7.82 2.80
CA THR A 42 -8.22 -9.06 2.55
C THR A 42 -9.21 -10.07 1.95
N THR A 43 -8.70 -11.05 1.22
CA THR A 43 -9.54 -12.03 0.55
C THR A 43 -10.01 -13.10 1.54
N LEU A 44 -11.33 -13.23 1.72
CA LEU A 44 -11.91 -14.35 2.45
C LEU A 44 -12.09 -15.55 1.51
N ILE A 45 -12.68 -15.30 0.34
CA ILE A 45 -12.86 -16.30 -0.71
C ILE A 45 -12.56 -15.62 -2.04
N GLY A 46 -11.64 -16.18 -2.83
CA GLY A 46 -11.24 -15.61 -4.12
C GLY A 46 -9.98 -16.30 -4.67
N ASP A 47 -9.37 -15.68 -5.69
CA ASP A 47 -8.24 -16.28 -6.41
C ASP A 47 -7.03 -16.50 -5.52
N SER A 48 -6.80 -15.61 -4.56
CA SER A 48 -5.66 -15.72 -3.66
C SER A 48 -6.00 -15.13 -2.29
N ASN A 49 -5.73 -15.91 -1.24
CA ASN A 49 -5.84 -15.42 0.14
C ASN A 49 -4.57 -14.72 0.63
N HIS A 50 -3.60 -14.51 -0.25
CA HIS A 50 -2.38 -13.76 0.05
C HIS A 50 -2.46 -12.32 -0.45
N GLU A 51 -3.67 -11.81 -0.73
CA GLU A 51 -3.88 -10.48 -1.30
C GLU A 51 -4.36 -9.49 -0.27
N LEU A 52 -3.87 -8.25 -0.43
CA LEU A 52 -4.43 -7.06 0.20
C LEU A 52 -4.93 -6.15 -0.92
N THR A 53 -6.19 -5.75 -0.84
CA THR A 53 -6.81 -4.80 -1.77
C THR A 53 -7.15 -3.53 -1.00
N TYR A 54 -6.82 -2.37 -1.56
CA TYR A 54 -7.21 -1.11 -0.94
C TYR A 54 -7.42 -0.01 -1.97
N LEU A 55 -8.13 1.03 -1.54
CA LEU A 55 -8.41 2.20 -2.37
C LEU A 55 -7.75 3.43 -1.78
N LEU A 56 -7.11 4.21 -2.64
CA LEU A 56 -6.63 5.56 -2.34
C LEU A 56 -7.52 6.58 -3.04
N ALA A 57 -7.76 7.72 -2.41
CA ALA A 57 -8.55 8.80 -2.96
C ALA A 57 -7.66 10.00 -3.27
N TRP A 58 -7.78 10.52 -4.50
CA TRP A 58 -7.00 11.65 -4.99
C TRP A 58 -7.93 12.72 -5.57
N ASP A 59 -7.61 13.99 -5.35
CA ASP A 59 -8.34 15.07 -6.03
C ASP A 59 -8.00 15.13 -7.52
N SER A 60 -6.77 14.76 -7.88
CA SER A 60 -6.28 14.78 -9.25
C SER A 60 -5.08 13.84 -9.39
N LEU A 61 -4.72 13.53 -10.65
CA LEU A 61 -3.49 12.77 -10.93
C LEU A 61 -2.24 13.57 -10.54
N ALA A 62 -2.29 14.89 -10.63
CA ALA A 62 -1.18 15.75 -10.19
C ALA A 62 -0.95 15.64 -8.69
N GLU A 63 -2.01 15.62 -7.90
CA GLU A 63 -1.93 15.39 -6.45
C GLU A 63 -1.31 14.04 -6.15
N ARG A 64 -1.78 13.00 -6.84
CA ARG A 64 -1.25 11.65 -6.70
C ARG A 64 0.25 11.60 -6.93
N GLU A 65 0.70 12.14 -8.05
CA GLU A 65 2.12 12.12 -8.40
C GLU A 65 2.97 12.81 -7.35
N LYS A 66 2.55 14.00 -6.93
CA LYS A 66 3.27 14.78 -5.93
C LYS A 66 3.37 14.06 -4.59
N LYS A 67 2.25 13.60 -4.08
CA LYS A 67 2.20 12.97 -2.75
C LYS A 67 2.83 11.59 -2.75
N TRP A 68 2.63 10.81 -3.81
CA TRP A 68 3.23 9.49 -3.92
C TRP A 68 4.75 9.57 -4.04
N THR A 69 5.26 10.52 -4.81
CA THR A 69 6.69 10.76 -4.92
C THR A 69 7.28 11.16 -3.56
N ALA A 70 6.60 12.02 -2.82
CA ALA A 70 7.02 12.40 -1.48
C ALA A 70 7.07 11.19 -0.53
N PHE A 71 6.06 10.31 -0.59
CA PHE A 71 6.03 9.10 0.22
C PHE A 71 7.18 8.15 -0.14
N MET A 72 7.38 7.87 -1.42
CA MET A 72 8.41 6.92 -1.87
C MET A 72 9.83 7.42 -1.60
N SER A 73 10.03 8.71 -1.45
CA SER A 73 11.32 9.31 -1.12
C SER A 73 11.50 9.66 0.36
N ASP A 74 10.47 9.41 1.18
CA ASP A 74 10.55 9.69 2.62
C ASP A 74 11.55 8.73 3.29
N PRO A 75 12.57 9.27 4.02
CA PRO A 75 13.57 8.41 4.65
C PRO A 75 13.01 7.41 5.65
N GLN A 76 11.95 7.78 6.36
CA GLN A 76 11.28 6.87 7.31
C GLN A 76 10.65 5.69 6.58
N TRP A 77 10.01 5.95 5.43
CA TRP A 77 9.44 4.88 4.60
C TRP A 77 10.52 3.96 4.04
N ILE A 78 11.58 4.53 3.49
CA ILE A 78 12.69 3.76 2.92
C ILE A 78 13.29 2.82 3.97
N SER A 79 13.55 3.34 5.17
CA SER A 79 14.09 2.57 6.29
C SER A 79 13.12 1.46 6.75
N ALA A 80 11.85 1.81 6.93
CA ALA A 80 10.83 0.87 7.41
C ALA A 80 10.59 -0.25 6.38
N ARG A 81 10.56 0.08 5.11
CA ARG A 81 10.41 -0.90 4.04
C ARG A 81 11.57 -1.88 4.03
N ALA A 82 12.79 -1.38 4.08
CA ALA A 82 14.00 -2.21 4.12
C ALA A 82 13.99 -3.14 5.32
N GLU A 83 13.66 -2.63 6.50
CA GLU A 83 13.58 -3.42 7.72
C GLU A 83 12.51 -4.52 7.63
N SER A 84 11.34 -4.20 7.08
CA SER A 84 10.25 -5.17 6.95
C SER A 84 10.56 -6.28 5.94
N GLU A 85 11.46 -6.02 5.00
CA GLU A 85 11.85 -6.98 3.96
C GLU A 85 13.20 -7.63 4.24
N ARG A 86 13.77 -7.45 5.43
CA ARG A 86 15.06 -8.01 5.82
C ARG A 86 15.10 -9.54 5.68
N ASP A 87 13.98 -10.21 5.97
CA ASP A 87 13.86 -11.67 5.89
C ASP A 87 13.33 -12.15 4.53
N GLY A 88 13.23 -11.27 3.56
CA GLY A 88 12.77 -11.58 2.21
C GLY A 88 11.65 -10.66 1.74
N ALA A 89 11.36 -10.71 0.45
CA ALA A 89 10.31 -9.91 -0.16
C ALA A 89 8.94 -10.23 0.43
N ILE A 90 8.11 -9.21 0.57
CA ILE A 90 6.72 -9.35 1.04
C ILE A 90 5.77 -9.43 -0.14
N ILE A 91 5.93 -8.54 -1.13
CA ILE A 91 5.03 -8.43 -2.26
C ILE A 91 5.62 -9.18 -3.46
N GLN A 92 4.85 -10.13 -3.98
CA GLN A 92 5.22 -10.86 -5.18
C GLN A 92 4.77 -10.11 -6.44
N ASN A 93 3.58 -9.53 -6.39
CA ASN A 93 3.00 -8.80 -7.52
C ASN A 93 2.08 -7.68 -7.01
N ALA A 94 2.11 -6.54 -7.70
CA ALA A 94 1.26 -5.40 -7.38
C ALA A 94 0.55 -4.92 -8.64
N ALA A 95 -0.75 -4.66 -8.53
CA ALA A 95 -1.57 -4.13 -9.61
C ALA A 95 -2.25 -2.84 -9.16
N PHE A 96 -2.28 -1.84 -10.03
CA PHE A 96 -2.88 -0.54 -9.75
C PHE A 96 -3.90 -0.23 -10.84
N SER A 97 -5.11 0.17 -10.45
CA SER A 97 -6.17 0.51 -11.39
C SER A 97 -6.87 1.79 -10.96
N GLU A 98 -7.17 2.64 -11.93
CA GLU A 98 -7.97 3.83 -11.69
C GLU A 98 -9.45 3.44 -11.64
N VAL A 99 -10.16 3.92 -10.63
CA VAL A 99 -11.60 3.74 -10.47
C VAL A 99 -12.24 5.12 -10.45
N LYS A 100 -13.17 5.35 -11.35
CA LYS A 100 -13.88 6.63 -11.48
C LYS A 100 -15.28 6.58 -10.92
#